data_1c86d86a5c41367656656a008a96e8c6
#
_entry.id   1c86d86a5c41367656656a008a96e8c6
#
_cell.length_a   1.000
_cell.length_b   1.000
_cell.length_c   1.000
_cell.angle_alpha   90.00
_cell.angle_beta   90.00
_cell.angle_gamma   90.00
#
_symmetry.space_group_name_H-M   'P 1'
#
loop_
_entity.id
_entity.type
_entity.pdbx_description
1 polymer ?
#
loop_
_entity_poly.entity_id
_entity_poly.type
_entity_poly.pdbx_seq_one_letter_code
_entity_poly.pdbx_strand_id
1 'polypeptide(L)'
;MLENSDDIVSEAALIAALEASGGVGFWMWDIVTDDARADPVTALLFNISPARSRAGVSLSEILKAVYHADQEHISQVILDCVQSGGSYTAEYRVCSPEGRLRWVFTRGHFYLDELGRPLSGRGVVVEISDSKSAGTAFATRDGSTIEDALNKTADLCLSLHNAVSDLGDTRIVALTETLLLEIGRQLADRQRSPSNPSMH
;
A
#
# COMPACT_ATOMS: atom_id res chain seq x y z
N MET A 1 27.22 -21.27 3.82
CA MET A 1 25.84 -20.76 3.79
C MET A 1 25.74 -19.98 2.51
N LEU A 2 25.09 -20.53 1.50
CA LEU A 2 24.89 -19.84 0.23
C LEU A 2 23.69 -18.91 0.44
N GLU A 3 23.91 -17.60 0.47
CA GLU A 3 22.83 -16.62 0.33
C GLU A 3 22.12 -16.91 -0.99
N ASN A 4 20.83 -17.21 -0.91
CA ASN A 4 20.02 -17.49 -2.08
C ASN A 4 19.99 -16.23 -2.95
N SER A 5 20.44 -16.34 -4.19
CA SER A 5 20.40 -15.24 -5.19
C SER A 5 18.99 -14.68 -5.43
N ASP A 6 17.95 -15.37 -4.95
CA ASP A 6 16.54 -14.96 -5.06
C ASP A 6 16.10 -13.92 -4.01
N ASP A 7 16.93 -13.61 -3.02
CA ASP A 7 16.62 -12.64 -1.97
C ASP A 7 17.17 -11.22 -2.25
N ILE A 8 17.89 -11.03 -3.35
CA ILE A 8 18.45 -9.71 -3.70
C ILE A 8 17.37 -8.88 -4.39
N VAL A 9 16.89 -7.86 -3.69
CA VAL A 9 16.03 -6.82 -4.28
C VAL A 9 16.92 -5.87 -5.08
N SER A 10 16.73 -5.82 -6.40
CA SER A 10 17.47 -4.91 -7.26
C SER A 10 16.63 -3.70 -7.69
N GLU A 11 17.26 -2.55 -7.78
CA GLU A 11 16.63 -1.32 -8.29
C GLU A 11 16.08 -1.52 -9.71
N ALA A 12 16.76 -2.29 -10.56
CA ALA A 12 16.30 -2.60 -11.91
C ALA A 12 14.98 -3.42 -11.90
N ALA A 13 14.84 -4.38 -10.98
CA ALA A 13 13.62 -5.14 -10.83
C ALA A 13 12.45 -4.26 -10.34
N LEU A 14 12.72 -3.34 -9.42
CA LEU A 14 11.73 -2.38 -8.97
C LEU A 14 11.27 -1.45 -10.10
N ILE A 15 12.19 -0.87 -10.85
CA ILE A 15 11.86 -0.01 -12.00
C ILE A 15 10.98 -0.75 -13.00
N ALA A 16 11.36 -1.97 -13.40
CA ALA A 16 10.57 -2.77 -14.33
C ALA A 16 9.17 -3.10 -13.78
N ALA A 17 9.04 -3.39 -12.49
CA ALA A 17 7.75 -3.64 -11.86
C ALA A 17 6.88 -2.39 -11.80
N LEU A 18 7.46 -1.22 -11.46
CA LEU A 18 6.77 0.07 -11.44
C LEU A 18 6.26 0.45 -12.84
N GLU A 19 7.09 0.29 -13.87
CA GLU A 19 6.72 0.56 -15.26
C GLU A 19 5.56 -0.36 -15.72
N ALA A 20 5.63 -1.65 -15.40
CA ALA A 20 4.61 -2.63 -15.77
C ALA A 20 3.26 -2.40 -15.08
N SER A 21 3.28 -1.95 -13.82
CA SER A 21 2.07 -1.74 -12.99
C SER A 21 1.54 -0.32 -13.02
N GLY A 22 2.29 0.63 -13.63
CA GLY A 22 1.99 2.06 -13.52
C GLY A 22 2.19 2.61 -12.09
N GLY A 23 3.09 2.00 -11.33
CA GLY A 23 3.46 2.48 -10.00
C GLY A 23 2.51 2.08 -8.87
N VAL A 24 1.57 1.17 -9.12
CA VAL A 24 0.57 0.74 -8.11
C VAL A 24 0.83 -0.70 -7.70
N GLY A 25 0.83 -0.95 -6.43
CA GLY A 25 0.94 -2.28 -5.83
C GLY A 25 -0.14 -2.55 -4.79
N PHE A 26 -0.23 -3.82 -4.37
CA PHE A 26 -1.25 -4.33 -3.45
C PHE A 26 -0.60 -4.99 -2.25
N TRP A 27 -1.28 -4.90 -1.10
CA TRP A 27 -0.88 -5.59 0.12
C TRP A 27 -2.10 -6.13 0.88
N MET A 28 -1.88 -7.21 1.61
CA MET A 28 -2.80 -7.77 2.59
C MET A 28 -2.03 -8.18 3.83
N TRP A 29 -2.65 -8.12 4.97
CA TRP A 29 -2.06 -8.48 6.26
C TRP A 29 -3.07 -9.22 7.13
N ASP A 30 -2.78 -10.46 7.48
CA ASP A 30 -3.45 -11.17 8.55
C ASP A 30 -2.85 -10.68 9.87
N ILE A 31 -3.63 -9.93 10.65
CA ILE A 31 -3.17 -9.30 11.88
C ILE A 31 -3.00 -10.34 12.99
N VAL A 32 -3.83 -11.39 12.98
CA VAL A 32 -3.83 -12.43 14.02
C VAL A 32 -2.55 -13.24 14.00
N THR A 33 -2.07 -13.55 12.80
CA THR A 33 -0.84 -14.34 12.59
C THR A 33 0.40 -13.50 12.30
N ASP A 34 0.24 -12.19 12.16
CA ASP A 34 1.25 -11.23 11.66
C ASP A 34 1.86 -11.69 10.33
N ASP A 35 1.00 -12.16 9.41
CA ASP A 35 1.38 -12.60 8.06
C ASP A 35 0.94 -11.55 7.03
N ALA A 36 1.89 -10.72 6.60
CA ALA A 36 1.68 -9.73 5.55
C ALA A 36 2.23 -10.23 4.22
N ARG A 37 1.43 -10.08 3.16
CA ARG A 37 1.76 -10.45 1.79
C ARG A 37 1.49 -9.29 0.86
N ALA A 38 2.28 -9.21 -0.20
CA ALA A 38 2.17 -8.13 -1.17
C ALA A 38 2.53 -8.63 -2.57
N ASP A 39 2.05 -7.90 -3.56
CA ASP A 39 2.46 -8.11 -4.94
C ASP A 39 3.94 -7.73 -5.17
N PRO A 40 4.51 -8.05 -6.33
CA PRO A 40 5.91 -7.75 -6.61
C PRO A 40 6.26 -6.25 -6.48
N VAL A 41 5.36 -5.35 -6.86
CA VAL A 41 5.60 -3.90 -6.79
C VAL A 41 5.73 -3.44 -5.35
N THR A 42 4.75 -3.76 -4.53
CA THR A 42 4.77 -3.43 -3.09
C THR A 42 5.96 -4.10 -2.40
N ALA A 43 6.20 -5.40 -2.67
CA ALA A 43 7.33 -6.11 -2.10
C ALA A 43 8.66 -5.38 -2.37
N LEU A 44 8.92 -5.05 -3.62
CA LEU A 44 10.15 -4.38 -4.04
C LEU A 44 10.28 -2.96 -3.48
N LEU A 45 9.17 -2.19 -3.41
CA LEU A 45 9.16 -0.87 -2.77
C LEU A 45 9.59 -0.93 -1.30
N PHE A 46 9.23 -2.02 -0.62
CA PHE A 46 9.58 -2.25 0.79
C PHE A 46 10.83 -3.13 0.99
N ASN A 47 11.67 -3.26 -0.03
CA ASN A 47 12.93 -4.03 0.01
C ASN A 47 12.74 -5.51 0.38
N ILE A 48 11.62 -6.09 -0.01
CA ILE A 48 11.30 -7.49 0.22
C ILE A 48 11.30 -8.20 -1.14
N SER A 49 12.00 -9.34 -1.25
CA SER A 49 11.93 -10.09 -2.49
C SER A 49 10.50 -10.60 -2.72
N PRO A 50 10.01 -10.64 -3.98
CA PRO A 50 8.67 -11.14 -4.30
C PRO A 50 8.41 -12.57 -3.80
N ALA A 51 9.44 -13.41 -3.76
CA ALA A 51 9.36 -14.77 -3.22
C ALA A 51 9.10 -14.74 -1.70
N ARG A 52 9.83 -13.89 -0.98
CA ARG A 52 9.71 -13.70 0.47
C ARG A 52 8.34 -13.13 0.83
N SER A 53 7.87 -12.12 0.07
CA SER A 53 6.55 -11.52 0.28
C SER A 53 5.40 -12.51 0.08
N ARG A 54 5.51 -13.41 -0.92
CA ARG A 54 4.51 -14.48 -1.11
C ARG A 54 4.50 -15.50 0.04
N ALA A 55 5.64 -15.75 0.66
CA ALA A 55 5.73 -16.63 1.83
C ALA A 55 5.13 -16.01 3.10
N GLY A 56 4.99 -14.68 3.14
CA GLY A 56 4.53 -13.93 4.28
C GLY A 56 5.68 -13.34 5.10
N VAL A 57 5.52 -12.09 5.52
CA VAL A 57 6.48 -11.34 6.35
C VAL A 57 5.74 -10.66 7.49
N SER A 58 6.44 -10.31 8.57
CA SER A 58 5.85 -9.54 9.67
C SER A 58 5.68 -8.06 9.29
N LEU A 59 4.75 -7.36 9.94
CA LEU A 59 4.64 -5.90 9.81
C LEU A 59 5.96 -5.21 10.18
N SER A 60 6.66 -5.70 11.18
CA SER A 60 7.95 -5.14 11.62
C SER A 60 9.02 -5.23 10.52
N GLU A 61 8.97 -6.24 9.67
CA GLU A 61 9.88 -6.37 8.51
C GLU A 61 9.57 -5.33 7.45
N ILE A 62 8.30 -5.10 7.15
CA ILE A 62 7.84 -4.06 6.22
C ILE A 62 8.26 -2.67 6.70
N LEU A 63 8.05 -2.37 7.97
CA LEU A 63 8.36 -1.06 8.56
C LEU A 63 9.85 -0.70 8.52
N LYS A 64 10.76 -1.67 8.38
CA LYS A 64 12.20 -1.39 8.21
C LYS A 64 12.52 -0.59 6.95
N ALA A 65 11.71 -0.72 5.90
CA ALA A 65 11.89 0.05 4.67
C ALA A 65 11.39 1.50 4.80
N VAL A 66 10.55 1.80 5.78
CA VAL A 66 10.06 3.17 6.01
C VAL A 66 11.24 4.04 6.48
N TYR A 67 11.36 5.24 5.92
CA TYR A 67 12.41 6.18 6.31
C TYR A 67 12.34 6.50 7.80
N HIS A 68 13.47 6.48 8.48
CA HIS A 68 13.57 6.49 9.94
C HIS A 68 12.79 7.65 10.61
N ALA A 69 12.75 8.83 9.97
CA ALA A 69 12.02 9.97 10.52
C ALA A 69 10.48 9.85 10.41
N ASP A 70 10.00 8.92 9.58
CA ASP A 70 8.56 8.70 9.36
C ASP A 70 8.06 7.46 10.14
N GLN A 71 8.97 6.57 10.57
CA GLN A 71 8.65 5.25 11.14
C GLN A 71 7.74 5.35 12.37
N GLU A 72 8.06 6.20 13.33
CA GLU A 72 7.30 6.32 14.58
C GLU A 72 5.87 6.75 14.31
N HIS A 73 5.70 7.81 13.50
CA HIS A 73 4.39 8.34 13.14
C HIS A 73 3.56 7.31 12.36
N ILE A 74 4.12 6.68 11.33
CA ILE A 74 3.42 5.70 10.50
C ILE A 74 3.05 4.47 11.31
N SER A 75 3.95 3.97 12.17
CA SER A 75 3.67 2.83 13.05
C SER A 75 2.51 3.12 13.99
N GLN A 76 2.47 4.32 14.60
CA GLN A 76 1.39 4.70 15.49
C GLN A 76 0.04 4.77 14.77
N VAL A 77 -0.02 5.40 13.60
CA VAL A 77 -1.27 5.49 12.82
C VAL A 77 -1.77 4.11 12.38
N ILE A 78 -0.86 3.21 11.97
CA ILE A 78 -1.23 1.82 11.66
C ILE A 78 -1.83 1.14 12.89
N LEU A 79 -1.19 1.23 14.05
CA LEU A 79 -1.67 0.61 15.28
C LEU A 79 -3.05 1.15 15.71
N ASP A 80 -3.27 2.45 15.60
CA ASP A 80 -4.55 3.08 15.92
C ASP A 80 -5.65 2.59 14.97
N CYS A 81 -5.35 2.47 13.67
CA CYS A 81 -6.29 1.94 12.67
C CYS A 81 -6.56 0.44 12.87
N VAL A 82 -5.55 -0.34 13.24
CA VAL A 82 -5.71 -1.76 13.58
C VAL A 82 -6.68 -1.94 14.74
N GLN A 83 -6.54 -1.16 15.81
CA GLN A 83 -7.38 -1.27 17.00
C GLN A 83 -8.83 -0.86 16.76
N SER A 84 -9.04 0.15 15.91
CA SER A 84 -10.35 0.75 15.72
C SER A 84 -11.07 0.29 14.46
N GLY A 85 -10.38 -0.43 13.58
CA GLY A 85 -10.84 -0.74 12.23
C GLY A 85 -10.95 0.50 11.34
N GLY A 86 -11.43 0.31 10.11
CA GLY A 86 -11.72 1.40 9.20
C GLY A 86 -10.58 1.75 8.25
N SER A 87 -10.74 2.88 7.58
CA SER A 87 -9.84 3.30 6.50
C SER A 87 -8.54 3.89 7.04
N TYR A 88 -7.46 3.57 6.34
CA TYR A 88 -6.11 4.06 6.55
C TYR A 88 -5.62 4.76 5.30
N THR A 89 -5.04 5.94 5.46
CA THR A 89 -4.41 6.70 4.37
C THR A 89 -3.14 7.34 4.89
N ALA A 90 -2.03 7.16 4.17
CA ALA A 90 -0.76 7.73 4.55
C ALA A 90 0.12 8.07 3.32
N GLU A 91 0.91 9.12 3.45
CA GLU A 91 2.04 9.41 2.57
C GLU A 91 3.33 9.43 3.40
N TYR A 92 4.31 8.70 2.98
CA TYR A 92 5.59 8.59 3.67
C TYR A 92 6.70 8.17 2.73
N ARG A 93 7.91 8.19 3.24
CA ARG A 93 9.10 7.80 2.49
C ARG A 93 9.49 6.37 2.81
N VAL A 94 9.84 5.64 1.76
CA VAL A 94 10.55 4.36 1.87
C VAL A 94 11.99 4.56 1.39
N CYS A 95 12.92 3.81 1.97
CA CYS A 95 14.34 3.92 1.69
C CYS A 95 14.84 2.60 1.11
N SER A 96 15.44 2.63 -0.10
CA SER A 96 16.09 1.44 -0.67
C SER A 96 17.35 1.06 0.13
N PRO A 97 17.90 -0.16 -0.03
CA PRO A 97 19.15 -0.56 0.59
C PRO A 97 20.33 0.36 0.24
N GLU A 98 20.30 0.97 -0.96
CA GLU A 98 21.32 1.93 -1.44
C GLU A 98 21.09 3.36 -0.92
N GLY A 99 20.05 3.58 -0.07
CA GLY A 99 19.76 4.87 0.52
C GLY A 99 18.90 5.80 -0.36
N ARG A 100 18.35 5.31 -1.48
CA ARG A 100 17.42 6.10 -2.31
C ARG A 100 16.07 6.22 -1.64
N LEU A 101 15.59 7.45 -1.49
CA LEU A 101 14.26 7.73 -0.97
C LEU A 101 13.23 7.77 -2.09
N ARG A 102 12.07 7.14 -1.85
CA ARG A 102 10.87 7.18 -2.68
C ARG A 102 9.69 7.59 -1.83
N TRP A 103 8.86 8.46 -2.36
CA TRP A 103 7.58 8.77 -1.75
C TRP A 103 6.54 7.75 -2.16
N VAL A 104 5.79 7.25 -1.19
CA VAL A 104 4.67 6.36 -1.41
C VAL A 104 3.40 6.94 -0.78
N PHE A 105 2.30 6.75 -1.48
CA PHE A 105 0.96 6.92 -0.96
C PHE A 105 0.38 5.52 -0.69
N THR A 106 -0.11 5.31 0.52
CA THR A 106 -0.71 4.04 0.91
C THR A 106 -2.13 4.28 1.37
N ARG A 107 -3.04 3.47 0.86
CA ARG A 107 -4.41 3.43 1.32
C ARG A 107 -4.82 1.98 1.61
N GLY A 108 -5.53 1.80 2.71
CA GLY A 108 -6.03 0.49 3.11
C GLY A 108 -7.26 0.57 3.99
N HIS A 109 -7.76 -0.60 4.32
CA HIS A 109 -8.85 -0.78 5.26
C HIS A 109 -8.51 -1.92 6.23
N PHE A 110 -8.74 -1.68 7.52
CA PHE A 110 -8.57 -2.66 8.58
C PHE A 110 -9.93 -3.19 9.03
N TYR A 111 -10.01 -4.49 9.17
CA TYR A 111 -11.22 -5.23 9.51
C TYR A 111 -11.11 -5.77 10.93
N LEU A 112 -12.23 -5.68 11.64
CA LEU A 112 -12.40 -6.30 12.96
C LEU A 112 -13.29 -7.52 12.83
N ASP A 113 -13.14 -8.46 13.75
CA ASP A 113 -14.07 -9.60 13.90
C ASP A 113 -15.40 -9.15 14.57
N GLU A 114 -16.33 -10.09 14.73
CA GLU A 114 -17.63 -9.81 15.35
C GLU A 114 -17.53 -9.35 16.83
N LEU A 115 -16.38 -9.57 17.45
CA LEU A 115 -16.09 -9.15 18.83
C LEU A 115 -15.31 -7.83 18.89
N GLY A 116 -15.11 -7.17 17.75
CA GLY A 116 -14.36 -5.92 17.65
C GLY A 116 -12.84 -6.08 17.77
N ARG A 117 -12.30 -7.29 17.58
CA ARG A 117 -10.85 -7.53 17.63
C ARG A 117 -10.25 -7.41 16.23
N PRO A 118 -9.00 -6.89 16.11
CA PRO A 118 -8.29 -6.82 14.85
C PRO A 118 -8.22 -8.18 14.14
N LEU A 119 -8.61 -8.22 12.86
CA LEU A 119 -8.63 -9.43 12.05
C LEU A 119 -7.64 -9.35 10.90
N SER A 120 -7.81 -8.37 10.02
CA SER A 120 -6.98 -8.24 8.82
C SER A 120 -6.92 -6.81 8.33
N GLY A 121 -5.93 -6.51 7.48
CA GLY A 121 -5.81 -5.28 6.72
C GLY A 121 -5.51 -5.57 5.26
N ARG A 122 -5.90 -4.67 4.36
CA ARG A 122 -5.56 -4.75 2.95
C ARG A 122 -5.62 -3.39 2.30
N GLY A 123 -4.88 -3.22 1.21
CA GLY A 123 -4.84 -1.93 0.56
C GLY A 123 -3.97 -1.89 -0.68
N VAL A 124 -3.74 -0.66 -1.12
CA VAL A 124 -2.90 -0.30 -2.25
C VAL A 124 -1.74 0.57 -1.78
N VAL A 125 -0.66 0.51 -2.53
CA VAL A 125 0.47 1.42 -2.42
C VAL A 125 0.74 2.02 -3.81
N VAL A 126 1.00 3.31 -3.86
CA VAL A 126 1.34 4.03 -5.10
C VAL A 126 2.65 4.75 -4.91
N GLU A 127 3.58 4.60 -5.86
CA GLU A 127 4.81 5.40 -5.89
C GLU A 127 4.49 6.79 -6.44
N ILE A 128 4.84 7.85 -5.68
CA ILE A 128 4.47 9.23 -5.98
C ILE A 128 5.66 10.20 -6.00
N SER A 129 6.89 9.69 -6.11
CA SER A 129 8.11 10.53 -6.02
C SER A 129 8.13 11.65 -7.07
N ASP A 130 7.66 11.39 -8.28
CA ASP A 130 7.62 12.38 -9.37
C ASP A 130 6.71 13.57 -9.07
N SER A 131 5.73 13.40 -8.17
CA SER A 131 4.78 14.44 -7.76
C SER A 131 5.16 15.18 -6.49
N LYS A 132 6.24 14.75 -5.80
CA LYS A 132 6.69 15.32 -4.52
C LYS A 132 8.03 16.02 -4.66
N SER A 133 8.04 17.34 -4.55
CA SER A 133 9.28 18.12 -4.60
C SER A 133 9.87 18.46 -3.23
N ALA A 134 9.29 18.23 -2.16
CA ALA A 134 9.72 18.24 -0.76
C ALA A 134 8.48 18.34 0.12
N GLY A 135 8.29 17.41 1.03
CA GLY A 135 7.13 17.38 1.89
C GLY A 135 7.43 16.65 3.20
N THR A 136 6.51 16.78 4.13
CA THR A 136 6.51 16.01 5.38
C THR A 136 5.55 14.85 5.20
N ALA A 137 5.90 13.67 5.74
CA ALA A 137 4.99 12.54 5.79
C ALA A 137 3.72 12.93 6.55
N PHE A 138 2.57 12.45 6.05
CA PHE A 138 1.32 12.55 6.79
C PHE A 138 0.58 11.22 6.78
N ALA A 139 -0.28 11.04 7.78
CA ALA A 139 -1.23 9.95 7.82
C ALA A 139 -2.52 10.44 8.48
N THR A 140 -3.66 10.05 7.95
CA THR A 140 -4.97 10.41 8.47
C THR A 140 -5.90 9.20 8.50
N ARG A 141 -6.92 9.31 9.31
CA ARG A 141 -7.95 8.31 9.48
C ARG A 141 -9.24 8.59 8.70
N ASP A 142 -9.49 9.84 8.32
CA ASP A 142 -10.67 10.26 7.56
C ASP A 142 -10.37 11.43 6.62
N GLY A 143 -10.96 11.43 5.43
CA GLY A 143 -10.86 12.48 4.42
C GLY A 143 -12.22 12.82 3.82
N SER A 144 -12.37 14.01 3.25
CA SER A 144 -13.65 14.63 2.89
C SER A 144 -14.18 14.37 1.47
N THR A 145 -15.46 14.36 1.35
CA THR A 145 -16.54 14.32 0.33
C THR A 145 -16.35 13.81 -1.12
N ILE A 146 -15.37 14.19 -1.95
CA ILE A 146 -15.20 13.59 -3.32
C ILE A 146 -14.08 12.54 -3.28
N GLU A 147 -13.11 12.75 -2.48
CA GLU A 147 -12.12 11.80 -2.05
C GLU A 147 -12.81 10.59 -1.37
N ASP A 148 -13.85 10.79 -0.58
CA ASP A 148 -14.68 9.75 0.04
C ASP A 148 -15.34 8.82 -0.99
N ALA A 149 -15.82 9.33 -2.13
CA ALA A 149 -16.43 8.49 -3.15
C ALA A 149 -15.42 7.57 -3.83
N LEU A 150 -14.24 8.08 -4.21
CA LEU A 150 -13.14 7.28 -4.77
C LEU A 150 -12.59 6.29 -3.73
N ASN A 151 -12.49 6.74 -2.51
CA ASN A 151 -12.06 5.96 -1.38
C ASN A 151 -13.02 4.80 -1.10
N LYS A 152 -14.31 5.07 -1.06
CA LYS A 152 -15.35 4.05 -0.91
C LYS A 152 -15.38 3.09 -2.11
N THR A 153 -15.11 3.59 -3.32
CA THR A 153 -15.00 2.75 -4.52
C THR A 153 -13.79 1.82 -4.42
N ALA A 154 -12.64 2.31 -3.94
CA ALA A 154 -11.45 1.48 -3.69
C ALA A 154 -11.76 0.37 -2.67
N ASP A 155 -12.41 0.70 -1.56
CA ASP A 155 -12.79 -0.28 -0.52
C ASP A 155 -13.75 -1.36 -1.05
N LEU A 156 -14.71 -0.98 -1.88
CA LEU A 156 -15.63 -1.92 -2.54
C LEU A 156 -14.89 -2.82 -3.54
N CYS A 157 -13.96 -2.27 -4.32
CA CYS A 157 -13.16 -3.04 -5.26
C CYS A 157 -12.20 -4.00 -4.55
N LEU A 158 -11.60 -3.60 -3.44
CA LEU A 158 -10.80 -4.49 -2.59
C LEU A 158 -11.66 -5.63 -2.02
N SER A 159 -12.88 -5.33 -1.61
CA SER A 159 -13.83 -6.33 -1.12
C SER A 159 -14.24 -7.31 -2.23
N LEU A 160 -14.50 -6.78 -3.44
CA LEU A 160 -14.79 -7.59 -4.62
C LEU A 160 -13.59 -8.49 -5.00
N HIS A 161 -12.38 -7.92 -5.04
CA HIS A 161 -11.17 -8.68 -5.37
C HIS A 161 -10.97 -9.89 -4.46
N ASN A 162 -11.19 -9.74 -3.16
CA ASN A 162 -11.11 -10.87 -2.23
C ASN A 162 -12.19 -11.92 -2.49
N ALA A 163 -13.44 -11.49 -2.65
CA ALA A 163 -14.54 -12.42 -2.89
C ALA A 163 -14.32 -13.24 -4.17
N VAL A 164 -13.74 -12.64 -5.22
CA VAL A 164 -13.48 -13.35 -6.49
C VAL A 164 -12.17 -14.15 -6.44
N SER A 165 -11.21 -13.78 -5.62
CA SER A 165 -10.00 -14.60 -5.38
C SER A 165 -10.36 -15.94 -4.78
N ASP A 166 -11.33 -15.99 -3.89
CA ASP A 166 -11.84 -17.24 -3.29
C ASP A 166 -12.58 -18.13 -4.31
N LEU A 167 -13.11 -17.55 -5.40
CA LEU A 167 -13.75 -18.31 -6.49
C LEU A 167 -12.75 -19.00 -7.42
N GLY A 168 -11.47 -18.62 -7.40
CA GLY A 168 -10.42 -19.19 -8.24
C GLY A 168 -10.52 -18.86 -9.74
N ASP A 169 -11.40 -17.93 -10.13
CA ASP A 169 -11.51 -17.50 -11.54
C ASP A 169 -10.47 -16.41 -11.84
N THR A 170 -9.39 -16.82 -12.50
CA THR A 170 -8.26 -15.95 -12.84
C THR A 170 -8.64 -14.76 -13.73
N ARG A 171 -9.71 -14.87 -14.54
CA ARG A 171 -10.16 -13.75 -15.41
C ARG A 171 -10.85 -12.67 -14.59
N ILE A 172 -11.69 -13.06 -13.65
CA ILE A 172 -12.39 -12.11 -12.80
C ILE A 172 -11.39 -11.43 -11.85
N VAL A 173 -10.44 -12.18 -11.32
CA VAL A 173 -9.33 -11.63 -10.51
C VAL A 173 -8.57 -10.58 -11.31
N ALA A 174 -8.12 -10.87 -12.55
CA ALA A 174 -7.40 -9.92 -13.38
C ALA A 174 -8.21 -8.64 -13.70
N LEU A 175 -9.53 -8.75 -13.87
CA LEU A 175 -10.40 -7.60 -14.07
C LEU A 175 -10.50 -6.72 -12.82
N THR A 176 -10.60 -7.32 -11.65
CA THR A 176 -10.63 -6.56 -10.38
C THR A 176 -9.29 -5.90 -10.09
N GLU A 177 -8.17 -6.55 -10.41
CA GLU A 177 -6.84 -5.95 -10.34
C GLU A 177 -6.72 -4.74 -11.27
N THR A 178 -7.16 -4.85 -12.52
CA THR A 178 -7.16 -3.73 -13.47
C THR A 178 -7.99 -2.55 -12.97
N LEU A 179 -9.16 -2.82 -12.39
CA LEU A 179 -10.02 -1.79 -11.81
C LEU A 179 -9.37 -1.10 -10.62
N LEU A 180 -8.74 -1.86 -9.73
CA LEU A 180 -7.99 -1.33 -8.58
C LEU A 180 -6.80 -0.47 -9.03
N LEU A 181 -6.09 -0.88 -10.09
CA LEU A 181 -5.01 -0.09 -10.69
C LEU A 181 -5.52 1.26 -11.19
N GLU A 182 -6.67 1.30 -11.88
CA GLU A 182 -7.24 2.53 -12.40
C GLU A 182 -7.72 3.46 -11.28
N ILE A 183 -8.35 2.91 -10.24
CA ILE A 183 -8.76 3.69 -9.06
C ILE A 183 -7.52 4.25 -8.35
N GLY A 184 -6.45 3.47 -8.20
CA GLY A 184 -5.20 3.92 -7.61
C GLY A 184 -4.57 5.07 -8.39
N ARG A 185 -4.57 5.01 -9.73
CA ARG A 185 -4.13 6.12 -10.60
C ARG A 185 -4.95 7.38 -10.39
N GLN A 186 -6.27 7.26 -10.38
CA GLN A 186 -7.16 8.42 -10.17
C GLN A 186 -6.99 9.06 -8.79
N LEU A 187 -6.73 8.25 -7.75
CA LEU A 187 -6.40 8.76 -6.42
C LEU A 187 -5.07 9.52 -6.43
N ALA A 188 -4.04 8.97 -7.08
CA ALA A 188 -2.74 9.60 -7.22
C ALA A 188 -2.79 10.89 -8.05
N ASP A 189 -3.53 10.91 -9.17
CA ASP A 189 -3.65 12.09 -10.05
C ASP A 189 -4.37 13.25 -9.36
N ARG A 190 -5.34 12.98 -8.50
CA ARG A 190 -6.04 14.02 -7.72
C ARG A 190 -5.14 14.66 -6.67
N GLN A 191 -4.25 13.90 -6.08
CA GLN A 191 -3.24 14.45 -5.16
C GLN A 191 -2.17 15.29 -5.88
N ARG A 192 -1.98 15.06 -7.19
CA ARG A 192 -1.11 15.87 -8.04
C ARG A 192 -1.72 17.24 -8.40
N SER A 193 -3.05 17.39 -8.32
CA SER A 193 -3.74 18.65 -8.60
C SER A 193 -4.15 19.29 -7.28
N PRO A 194 -3.35 20.18 -6.67
CA PRO A 194 -3.81 20.95 -5.53
C PRO A 194 -4.99 21.80 -6.02
N SER A 195 -6.16 21.65 -5.38
CA SER A 195 -7.30 22.51 -5.57
C SER A 195 -6.85 23.96 -5.37
N ASN A 196 -6.74 24.70 -6.46
CA ASN A 196 -6.56 26.14 -6.44
C ASN A 196 -7.86 26.72 -5.84
N PRO A 197 -7.87 27.27 -4.61
CA PRO A 197 -9.05 27.98 -4.12
C PRO A 197 -9.17 29.25 -4.96
N SER A 198 -10.15 29.26 -5.86
CA SER A 198 -10.52 30.44 -6.61
C SER A 198 -10.75 31.59 -5.64
N MET A 199 -9.87 32.57 -5.72
CA MET A 199 -10.15 33.92 -5.26
C MET A 199 -11.42 34.41 -5.99
N HIS A 200 -12.45 34.66 -5.24
CA HIS A 200 -13.47 35.66 -5.52
C HIS A 200 -13.89 36.35 -4.23
#